data_760a9291f5a6e3b85d099cf1db6c3ba7
#
_entry.id   760a9291f5a6e3b85d099cf1db6c3ba7
#
_cell.length_a   1.000
_cell.length_b   1.000
_cell.length_c   1.000
_cell.angle_alpha   90.00
_cell.angle_beta   90.00
_cell.angle_gamma   90.00
#
_symmetry.space_group_name_H-M   'P 1'
#
loop_
_entity.id
_entity.type
_entity.pdbx_description
1 polymer ?
#
loop_
_entity_poly.entity_id
_entity_poly.type
_entity_poly.pdbx_seq_one_letter_code
_entity_poly.pdbx_strand_id
1 'polypeptide(L)'
;KKRKKSVDKSYYVMYSIRQSGVLSVDIQLKKGILDVCVLHAISKGESYGYKIISDLEGVIEISESTLYPILKRLETGGFVTTRTAEFSGRLRRYYKITKSGLEKLFAGRSDLQEINVIYKKIFGGRL
;
A
#
# COMPACT_ATOMS: atom_id res chain seq x y z
N LYS A 1 9.97 41.63 -8.34
CA LYS A 1 9.38 41.11 -7.86
C LYS A 1 9.76 40.17 -7.08
N LYS A 2 9.46 40.04 -6.36
CA LYS A 2 9.85 39.17 -5.62
C LYS A 2 9.16 38.04 -5.94
N ARG A 3 9.70 37.18 -6.19
CA ARG A 3 9.21 36.08 -6.49
C ARG A 3 8.71 35.48 -5.35
N LYS A 4 7.63 34.90 -5.41
CA LYS A 4 7.16 34.28 -4.35
C LYS A 4 8.09 33.27 -4.00
N LYS A 5 8.31 33.10 -2.80
CA LYS A 5 9.20 32.19 -2.33
C LYS A 5 8.64 30.91 -2.67
N SER A 6 9.24 30.16 -3.46
CA SER A 6 8.71 28.89 -3.81
C SER A 6 8.92 27.96 -2.64
N VAL A 7 7.96 27.15 -2.38
CA VAL A 7 8.05 26.22 -1.28
C VAL A 7 8.99 25.11 -1.64
N ASP A 8 9.90 24.83 -0.74
CA ASP A 8 10.88 23.80 -0.93
C ASP A 8 10.17 22.45 -0.91
N LYS A 9 10.30 21.70 -1.98
CA LYS A 9 9.65 20.41 -2.08
C LYS A 9 10.20 19.38 -1.13
N SER A 10 11.45 19.48 -0.81
CA SER A 10 12.02 18.55 0.17
C SER A 10 11.42 18.77 1.54
N TYR A 11 10.90 19.97 1.80
CA TYR A 11 10.22 20.23 3.05
C TYR A 11 8.97 19.35 3.18
N TYR A 12 8.21 19.21 2.13
CA TYR A 12 7.01 18.38 2.16
C TYR A 12 7.34 16.91 2.39
N VAL A 13 8.36 16.43 1.74
CA VAL A 13 8.77 15.05 1.92
C VAL A 13 9.20 14.81 3.36
N MET A 14 10.02 15.70 3.88
CA MET A 14 10.49 15.56 5.25
C MET A 14 9.38 15.72 6.27
N TYR A 15 8.41 16.58 5.97
CA TYR A 15 7.30 16.77 6.85
C TYR A 15 6.47 15.49 6.96
N SER A 16 6.20 14.84 5.85
CA SER A 16 5.43 13.60 5.86
C SER A 16 6.12 12.51 6.64
N ILE A 17 7.41 12.35 6.42
CA ILE A 17 8.18 11.32 7.10
C ILE A 17 8.23 11.59 8.59
N ARG A 18 8.39 12.86 8.95
CA ARG A 18 8.52 13.22 10.35
C ARG A 18 7.25 12.99 11.12
N GLN A 19 6.09 13.15 10.48
CA GLN A 19 4.81 13.01 11.17
C GLN A 19 4.51 11.58 11.56
N SER A 20 4.84 10.63 10.70
CA SER A 20 4.40 9.27 10.92
C SER A 20 5.52 8.26 11.07
N GLY A 21 6.72 8.62 10.72
CA GLY A 21 7.81 7.68 10.70
C GLY A 21 7.78 6.78 9.48
N VAL A 22 6.71 6.82 8.71
CA VAL A 22 6.59 6.14 7.43
C VAL A 22 5.92 7.11 6.49
N LEU A 23 5.93 6.79 5.21
CA LEU A 23 5.35 7.68 4.21
C LEU A 23 3.86 7.82 4.41
N SER A 24 3.37 9.04 4.29
CA SER A 24 1.96 9.33 4.43
C SER A 24 1.52 10.07 3.19
N VAL A 25 0.59 9.49 2.43
CA VAL A 25 0.13 10.03 1.16
C VAL A 25 -1.30 10.47 1.27
N ASP A 26 -1.67 11.41 0.41
CA ASP A 26 -3.04 11.87 0.35
C ASP A 26 -3.98 10.68 0.18
N ILE A 27 -5.14 10.77 0.81
CA ILE A 27 -6.07 9.65 0.85
C ILE A 27 -6.55 9.19 -0.52
N GLN A 28 -6.72 10.10 -1.46
CA GLN A 28 -7.16 9.72 -2.79
C GLN A 28 -6.10 8.88 -3.50
N LEU A 29 -4.86 9.30 -3.38
CA LEU A 29 -3.76 8.59 -3.97
C LEU A 29 -3.50 7.30 -3.22
N LYS A 30 -3.73 7.32 -1.93
CA LYS A 30 -3.45 6.20 -1.06
C LYS A 30 -4.30 4.98 -1.36
N LYS A 31 -5.53 5.19 -1.80
CA LYS A 31 -6.44 4.07 -2.04
C LYS A 31 -5.87 3.02 -2.98
N GLY A 32 -5.40 3.46 -4.13
CA GLY A 32 -4.85 2.51 -5.08
C GLY A 32 -3.57 1.88 -4.60
N ILE A 33 -2.75 2.67 -3.93
CA ILE A 33 -1.47 2.19 -3.43
C ILE A 33 -1.67 1.12 -2.36
N LEU A 34 -2.66 1.30 -1.49
CA LEU A 34 -2.90 0.33 -0.43
C LEU A 34 -3.30 -1.03 -0.98
N ASP A 35 -4.11 -1.07 -2.03
CA ASP A 35 -4.47 -2.33 -2.66
C ASP A 35 -3.23 -3.06 -3.15
N VAL A 36 -2.33 -2.33 -3.78
CA VAL A 36 -1.10 -2.92 -4.30
C VAL A 36 -0.23 -3.46 -3.17
N CYS A 37 -0.09 -2.68 -2.11
CA CYS A 37 0.72 -3.10 -0.96
C CYS A 37 0.15 -4.35 -0.32
N VAL A 38 -1.15 -4.41 -0.13
CA VAL A 38 -1.79 -5.55 0.49
C VAL A 38 -1.64 -6.79 -0.39
N LEU A 39 -1.89 -6.64 -1.68
CA LEU A 39 -1.73 -7.76 -2.60
C LEU A 39 -0.28 -8.24 -2.64
N HIS A 40 0.66 -7.31 -2.58
CA HIS A 40 2.07 -7.70 -2.56
C HIS A 40 2.38 -8.54 -1.32
N ALA A 41 1.87 -8.11 -0.17
CA ALA A 41 2.12 -8.85 1.07
C ALA A 41 1.54 -10.27 0.98
N ILE A 42 0.39 -10.41 0.33
CA ILE A 42 -0.25 -11.72 0.20
C ILE A 42 0.42 -12.57 -0.90
N SER A 43 1.03 -11.92 -1.88
CA SER A 43 1.63 -12.64 -3.01
C SER A 43 2.79 -13.52 -2.59
N LYS A 44 3.37 -13.27 -1.45
CA LYS A 44 4.51 -14.05 -0.97
C LYS A 44 4.07 -15.37 -0.36
N GLY A 45 2.80 -15.54 -0.12
CA GLY A 45 2.27 -16.75 0.46
C GLY A 45 1.00 -16.40 1.21
N GLU A 46 0.26 -17.43 1.56
CA GLU A 46 -0.97 -17.24 2.32
C GLU A 46 -0.67 -16.42 3.58
N SER A 47 -1.53 -15.47 3.91
CA SER A 47 -1.27 -14.55 4.99
C SER A 47 -2.55 -14.27 5.78
N TYR A 48 -2.45 -13.46 6.80
CA TYR A 48 -3.58 -13.07 7.62
C TYR A 48 -3.37 -11.63 8.06
N GLY A 49 -4.45 -11.00 8.56
CA GLY A 49 -4.43 -9.56 8.77
C GLY A 49 -3.25 -9.05 9.57
N TYR A 50 -2.98 -9.67 10.69
CA TYR A 50 -1.91 -9.22 11.55
C TYR A 50 -0.54 -9.30 10.87
N LYS A 51 -0.33 -10.39 10.13
CA LYS A 51 0.92 -10.56 9.42
C LYS A 51 1.06 -9.55 8.29
N ILE A 52 -0.05 -9.24 7.60
CA ILE A 52 -0.02 -8.26 6.54
C ILE A 52 0.40 -6.90 7.08
N ILE A 53 -0.19 -6.50 8.21
CA ILE A 53 0.16 -5.23 8.83
C ILE A 53 1.64 -5.22 9.20
N SER A 54 2.11 -6.31 9.79
CA SER A 54 3.50 -6.42 10.19
C SER A 54 4.44 -6.35 9.00
N ASP A 55 4.09 -7.04 7.92
CA ASP A 55 4.93 -7.05 6.73
C ASP A 55 5.02 -5.69 6.06
N LEU A 56 4.02 -4.84 6.27
CA LEU A 56 3.99 -3.51 5.65
C LEU A 56 4.57 -2.42 6.54
N GLU A 57 4.97 -2.77 7.76
CA GLU A 57 5.59 -1.80 8.64
C GLU A 57 6.84 -1.23 8.01
N GLY A 58 7.01 0.07 8.15
CA GLY A 58 8.16 0.74 7.57
C GLY A 58 7.99 1.10 6.11
N VAL A 59 6.96 0.57 5.46
CA VAL A 59 6.67 0.90 4.07
C VAL A 59 5.50 1.86 4.02
N ILE A 60 4.38 1.43 4.55
CA ILE A 60 3.20 2.28 4.62
C ILE A 60 2.43 1.88 5.86
N GLU A 61 1.97 2.89 6.58
CA GLU A 61 1.25 2.64 7.81
C GLU A 61 -0.19 2.27 7.52
N ILE A 62 -0.65 1.17 8.09
CA ILE A 62 -2.02 0.73 7.88
C ILE A 62 -2.53 0.11 9.18
N SER A 63 -3.73 0.51 9.56
CA SER A 63 -4.37 -0.01 10.76
C SER A 63 -5.30 -1.14 10.38
N GLU A 64 -5.76 -1.88 11.39
CA GLU A 64 -6.72 -2.94 11.16
C GLU A 64 -8.01 -2.39 10.56
N SER A 65 -8.46 -1.25 11.06
CA SER A 65 -9.71 -0.67 10.56
C SER A 65 -9.61 -0.25 9.10
N THR A 66 -8.41 0.01 8.61
CA THR A 66 -8.21 0.32 7.20
C THR A 66 -8.01 -0.95 6.38
N LEU A 67 -7.32 -1.92 6.95
CA LEU A 67 -6.98 -3.13 6.22
C LEU A 67 -8.19 -4.02 5.91
N TYR A 68 -9.05 -4.24 6.89
CA TYR A 68 -10.13 -5.21 6.68
C TYR A 68 -11.13 -4.82 5.60
N PRO A 69 -11.50 -3.55 5.44
CA PRO A 69 -12.32 -3.18 4.28
C PRO A 69 -11.62 -3.44 2.95
N ILE A 70 -10.30 -3.27 2.91
CA ILE A 70 -9.54 -3.55 1.69
C ILE A 70 -9.59 -5.04 1.39
N LEU A 71 -9.34 -5.87 2.39
CA LEU A 71 -9.38 -7.31 2.23
C LEU A 71 -10.76 -7.78 1.77
N LYS A 72 -11.80 -7.18 2.33
CA LYS A 72 -13.16 -7.54 1.93
C LYS A 72 -13.41 -7.19 0.48
N ARG A 73 -12.97 -6.03 0.06
CA ARG A 73 -13.14 -5.59 -1.32
C ARG A 73 -12.35 -6.47 -2.28
N LEU A 74 -11.15 -6.87 -1.88
CA LEU A 74 -10.34 -7.74 -2.71
C LEU A 74 -10.96 -9.14 -2.82
N GLU A 75 -11.53 -9.60 -1.74
CA GLU A 75 -12.21 -10.89 -1.75
C GLU A 75 -13.44 -10.84 -2.64
N THR A 76 -14.25 -9.81 -2.48
CA THR A 76 -15.46 -9.64 -3.28
C THR A 76 -15.12 -9.56 -4.77
N GLY A 77 -14.01 -8.93 -5.10
CA GLY A 77 -13.58 -8.81 -6.48
C GLY A 77 -12.90 -10.05 -7.03
N GLY A 78 -12.72 -11.07 -6.21
CA GLY A 78 -12.10 -12.30 -6.69
C GLY A 78 -10.59 -12.25 -6.76
N PHE A 79 -9.97 -11.25 -6.14
CA PHE A 79 -8.52 -11.10 -6.16
C PHE A 79 -7.82 -11.91 -5.09
N VAL A 80 -8.55 -12.28 -4.05
CA VAL A 80 -8.05 -13.18 -3.02
C VAL A 80 -9.16 -14.15 -2.66
N THR A 81 -8.75 -15.32 -2.16
CA THR A 81 -9.67 -16.28 -1.57
C THR A 81 -9.34 -16.39 -0.09
N THR A 82 -10.28 -16.89 0.68
CA THR A 82 -10.10 -16.97 2.13
C THR A 82 -10.42 -18.36 2.62
N ARG A 83 -9.84 -18.71 3.75
CA ARG A 83 -10.21 -19.89 4.50
C ARG A 83 -10.00 -19.55 5.96
N THR A 84 -10.70 -20.29 6.82
CA THR A 84 -10.58 -20.10 8.25
C THR A 84 -9.97 -21.36 8.85
N ALA A 85 -9.04 -21.20 9.77
CA ALA A 85 -8.43 -22.34 10.44
C ALA A 85 -8.16 -21.96 11.87
N GLU A 86 -8.08 -22.98 12.73
CA GLU A 86 -7.82 -22.75 14.12
C GLU A 86 -6.32 -22.56 14.35
N PHE A 87 -6.00 -21.60 15.19
CA PHE A 87 -4.61 -21.32 15.53
C PHE A 87 -4.60 -20.91 16.99
N SER A 88 -3.92 -21.68 17.83
CA SER A 88 -3.81 -21.39 19.26
C SER A 88 -5.19 -21.19 19.90
N GLY A 89 -6.12 -22.06 19.55
CA GLY A 89 -7.46 -22.04 20.14
C GLY A 89 -8.39 -20.97 19.61
N ARG A 90 -7.99 -20.25 18.58
CA ARG A 90 -8.80 -19.20 17.98
C ARG A 90 -8.89 -19.39 16.49
N LEU A 91 -9.98 -18.92 15.90
CA LEU A 91 -10.15 -18.99 14.47
C LEU A 91 -9.37 -17.85 13.83
N ARG A 92 -8.62 -18.19 12.80
CA ARG A 92 -7.84 -17.22 12.05
C ARG A 92 -8.24 -17.29 10.58
N ARG A 93 -8.47 -16.13 9.99
CA ARG A 93 -8.86 -16.06 8.59
C ARG A 93 -7.61 -15.83 7.74
N TYR A 94 -7.40 -16.70 6.79
CA TYR A 94 -6.24 -16.63 5.91
C TYR A 94 -6.67 -16.17 4.52
N TYR A 95 -5.78 -15.47 3.86
CA TYR A 95 -6.01 -14.88 2.54
C TYR A 95 -4.95 -15.38 1.58
N LYS A 96 -5.39 -15.80 0.41
CA LYS A 96 -4.49 -16.29 -0.61
C LYS A 96 -4.78 -15.55 -1.90
N ILE A 97 -3.73 -15.09 -2.60
CA ILE A 97 -3.92 -14.34 -3.83
C ILE A 97 -4.34 -15.27 -4.96
N THR A 98 -5.20 -14.78 -5.83
CA THR A 98 -5.67 -15.53 -6.98
C THR A 98 -4.88 -15.10 -8.22
N LYS A 99 -5.12 -15.78 -9.34
CA LYS A 99 -4.49 -15.37 -10.58
C LYS A 99 -4.89 -13.94 -10.94
N SER A 100 -6.16 -13.60 -10.81
CA SER A 100 -6.59 -12.25 -11.11
C SER A 100 -6.02 -11.26 -10.11
N GLY A 101 -5.77 -11.71 -8.88
CA GLY A 101 -5.10 -10.88 -7.89
C GLY A 101 -3.66 -10.57 -8.30
N LEU A 102 -2.98 -11.55 -8.84
CA LEU A 102 -1.62 -11.32 -9.34
C LEU A 102 -1.63 -10.36 -10.51
N GLU A 103 -2.61 -10.48 -11.39
CA GLU A 103 -2.73 -9.55 -12.52
C GLU A 103 -2.95 -8.13 -12.03
N LYS A 104 -3.81 -7.98 -11.02
CA LYS A 104 -4.06 -6.67 -10.44
C LYS A 104 -2.80 -6.12 -9.79
N LEU A 105 -2.06 -6.98 -9.12
CA LEU A 105 -0.81 -6.57 -8.48
C LEU A 105 0.19 -6.08 -9.50
N PHE A 106 0.36 -6.82 -10.60
CA PHE A 106 1.32 -6.44 -11.62
C PHE A 106 0.91 -5.14 -12.33
N ALA A 107 -0.39 -4.97 -12.56
CA ALA A 107 -0.87 -3.73 -13.15
C ALA A 107 -0.58 -2.56 -12.22
N GLY A 108 -0.81 -2.74 -10.92
CA GLY A 108 -0.54 -1.69 -9.95
C GLY A 108 0.94 -1.37 -9.83
N ARG A 109 1.78 -2.41 -9.94
CA ARG A 109 3.21 -2.20 -9.91
C ARG A 109 3.65 -1.36 -11.11
N SER A 110 3.08 -1.66 -12.27
CA SER A 110 3.38 -0.91 -13.49
C SER A 110 2.96 0.54 -13.33
N ASP A 111 1.78 0.78 -12.74
CA ASP A 111 1.30 2.13 -12.51
C ASP A 111 2.24 2.89 -11.58
N LEU A 112 2.72 2.24 -10.52
CA LEU A 112 3.64 2.90 -9.61
C LEU A 112 4.96 3.24 -10.28
N GLN A 113 5.43 2.36 -11.16
CA GLN A 113 6.63 2.64 -11.90
C GLN A 113 6.45 3.84 -12.81
N GLU A 114 5.27 3.94 -13.43
CA GLU A 114 4.97 5.06 -14.29
C GLU A 114 4.94 6.37 -13.51
N ILE A 115 4.37 6.32 -12.31
CA ILE A 115 4.36 7.48 -11.42
C ILE A 115 5.79 7.89 -11.09
N ASN A 116 6.65 6.92 -10.85
CA ASN A 116 8.05 7.20 -10.55
C ASN A 116 8.74 7.90 -11.72
N VAL A 117 8.44 7.45 -12.94
CA VAL A 117 8.99 8.09 -14.14
C VAL A 117 8.51 9.54 -14.25
N ILE A 118 7.23 9.76 -14.00
CA ILE A 118 6.66 11.09 -14.04
C ILE A 118 7.35 11.98 -13.01
N TYR A 119 7.52 11.46 -11.81
CA TYR A 119 8.20 12.19 -10.74
C TYR A 119 9.59 12.65 -11.19
N LYS A 120 10.34 11.72 -11.77
CA LYS A 120 11.70 12.03 -12.19
C LYS A 120 11.74 13.02 -13.34
N LYS A 121 10.78 12.92 -14.25
CA LYS A 121 10.75 13.85 -15.37
C LYS A 121 10.40 15.26 -14.94
N ILE A 122 9.51 15.39 -13.98
CA ILE A 122 9.09 16.71 -13.51
C ILE A 122 10.13 17.33 -12.60
N PHE A 123 10.66 16.56 -11.66
CA PHE A 123 11.55 17.10 -10.64
C PHE A 123 13.02 16.79 -10.85
N GLY A 124 13.35 16.12 -11.93
CA GLY A 124 14.73 15.86 -12.28
C GLY A 124 15.45 14.94 -11.33
N GLY A 125 14.72 14.27 -10.46
CA GLY A 125 15.36 13.35 -9.54
C GLY A 125 16.10 14.02 -8.41
N ARG A 126 15.98 15.35 -8.29
CA ARG A 126 16.60 16.02 -7.17
C ARG A 126 15.67 16.99 -6.56
N LEU A 127 15.66 17.08 -5.31
CA LEU A 127 14.81 17.99 -4.57
C LEU A 127 15.65 18.81 -3.63
#